data_7046e3c969e38cc93fe68ee9026e2487
#
_entry.id   7046e3c969e38cc93fe68ee9026e2487
#
_cell.length_a   1.000
_cell.length_b   1.000
_cell.length_c   1.000
_cell.angle_alpha   90.00
_cell.angle_beta   90.00
_cell.angle_gamma   90.00
#
_symmetry.space_group_name_H-M   'P 1'
#
loop_
_entity.id
_entity.type
_entity.pdbx_description
1 polymer ?
#
loop_
_entity_poly.entity_id
_entity_poly.type
_entity_poly.pdbx_seq_one_letter_code
_entity_poly.pdbx_strand_id
1 'polypeptide(L)'
;MINIGIHGGSGRMGTMIYECLKNFDQARASVIYTIAPLDYTPSCAVTSSYDELFSGCDVVIDFTIRDGAISLMKFALSHPKPLCIGTTALGEEGERLLRECGAKMPVLHATNMSLGVAVLNKLVALASRSLRDFDCEILEMHHRHKKDAPSGTAMSLAESAASARGLSLKDVRVSGRDGLIGERGKDEIAVMSLRGGDIVGRHTVGFYGEGEFIELNHTATSRATFARGAIKAAVWLASQNSGLYSIDDCLGI
;
A
#
# COMPACT_ATOMS: atom_id res chain seq x y z
N MET A 1 19.91 -1.02 15.55
CA MET A 1 19.63 -0.42 14.22
C MET A 1 19.37 -1.58 13.26
N ILE A 2 18.22 -1.60 12.59
CA ILE A 2 17.81 -2.69 11.68
C ILE A 2 18.50 -2.52 10.34
N ASN A 3 19.11 -3.59 9.83
CA ASN A 3 19.72 -3.64 8.49
C ASN A 3 18.65 -4.02 7.47
N ILE A 4 18.37 -3.14 6.53
CA ILE A 4 17.34 -3.35 5.50
C ILE A 4 18.00 -3.73 4.17
N GLY A 5 17.56 -4.85 3.61
CA GLY A 5 17.81 -5.24 2.24
C GLY A 5 16.74 -4.64 1.32
N ILE A 6 17.15 -3.97 0.24
CA ILE A 6 16.23 -3.38 -0.73
C ILE A 6 16.21 -4.26 -1.97
N HIS A 7 15.08 -4.90 -2.26
CA HIS A 7 14.86 -5.66 -3.50
C HIS A 7 14.19 -4.79 -4.56
N GLY A 8 14.89 -4.58 -5.68
CA GLY A 8 14.48 -3.68 -6.75
C GLY A 8 15.06 -2.27 -6.63
N GLY A 9 16.34 -2.15 -6.28
CA GLY A 9 17.03 -0.89 -6.02
C GLY A 9 17.03 0.11 -7.18
N SER A 10 17.01 -0.32 -8.43
CA SER A 10 16.93 0.54 -9.62
C SER A 10 15.54 1.10 -9.91
N GLY A 11 14.51 0.60 -9.23
CA GLY A 11 13.14 1.07 -9.37
C GLY A 11 12.88 2.37 -8.61
N ARG A 12 11.85 3.12 -9.03
CA ARG A 12 11.44 4.39 -8.37
C ARG A 12 11.24 4.27 -6.86
N MET A 13 10.63 3.18 -6.40
CA MET A 13 10.42 2.95 -4.97
C MET A 13 11.68 2.50 -4.25
N GLY A 14 12.51 1.65 -4.88
CA GLY A 14 13.79 1.24 -4.31
C GLY A 14 14.72 2.42 -4.05
N THR A 15 14.86 3.32 -5.05
CA THR A 15 15.58 4.58 -4.90
C THR A 15 15.02 5.44 -3.76
N MET A 16 13.68 5.58 -3.71
CA MET A 16 13.02 6.38 -2.67
C MET A 16 13.22 5.80 -1.26
N ILE A 17 13.19 4.47 -1.11
CA ILE A 17 13.45 3.79 0.16
C ILE A 17 14.89 4.03 0.59
N TYR A 18 15.86 3.88 -0.33
CA TYR A 18 17.26 4.17 -0.05
C TYR A 18 17.47 5.61 0.43
N GLU A 19 16.89 6.59 -0.26
CA GLU A 19 16.98 8.01 0.13
C GLU A 19 16.32 8.29 1.49
N CYS A 20 15.16 7.68 1.77
CA CYS A 20 14.51 7.83 3.08
C CYS A 20 15.32 7.21 4.23
N LEU A 21 16.03 6.11 3.98
CA LEU A 21 16.85 5.43 5.00
C LEU A 21 18.08 6.23 5.42
N LYS A 22 18.58 7.17 4.60
CA LYS A 22 19.70 8.05 4.99
C LYS A 22 19.42 8.89 6.23
N ASN A 23 18.14 9.17 6.50
CA ASN A 23 17.68 10.00 7.61
C ASN A 23 16.69 9.25 8.51
N PHE A 24 16.90 7.94 8.71
CA PHE A 24 16.03 7.11 9.52
C PHE A 24 16.82 6.50 10.69
N ASP A 25 16.51 6.93 11.92
CA ASP A 25 17.33 6.60 13.10
C ASP A 25 17.35 5.11 13.49
N GLN A 26 16.28 4.38 13.19
CA GLN A 26 16.09 2.99 13.63
C GLN A 26 16.57 1.95 12.62
N ALA A 27 16.81 2.35 11.37
CA ALA A 27 17.18 1.43 10.30
C ALA A 27 18.16 2.07 9.31
N ARG A 28 18.89 1.23 8.57
CA ARG A 28 19.77 1.66 7.49
C ARG A 28 19.68 0.69 6.31
N ALA A 29 19.96 1.18 5.10
CA ALA A 29 20.21 0.30 3.96
C ALA A 29 21.54 -0.41 4.17
N SER A 30 21.55 -1.73 4.09
CA SER A 30 22.74 -2.57 4.24
C SER A 30 23.13 -3.26 2.94
N VAL A 31 22.15 -3.63 2.12
CA VAL A 31 22.35 -4.27 0.82
C VAL A 31 21.21 -3.92 -0.12
N ILE A 32 21.56 -3.71 -1.39
CA ILE A 32 20.61 -3.42 -2.47
C ILE A 32 20.71 -4.52 -3.51
N TYR A 33 19.61 -5.21 -3.75
CA TYR A 33 19.50 -6.15 -4.86
C TYR A 33 18.95 -5.44 -6.10
N THR A 34 19.65 -5.59 -7.21
CA THR A 34 19.23 -5.07 -8.51
C THR A 34 19.78 -5.91 -9.66
N ILE A 35 18.99 -6.07 -10.72
CA ILE A 35 19.41 -6.70 -11.99
C ILE A 35 19.75 -5.65 -13.08
N ALA A 36 19.49 -4.36 -12.79
CA ALA A 36 19.78 -3.24 -13.68
C ALA A 36 20.72 -2.25 -12.98
N PRO A 37 21.50 -1.46 -13.74
CA PRO A 37 22.34 -0.42 -13.16
C PRO A 37 21.54 0.56 -12.28
N LEU A 38 22.18 1.05 -11.22
CA LEU A 38 21.63 2.14 -10.40
C LEU A 38 22.01 3.48 -11.04
N ASP A 39 21.12 4.45 -10.96
CA ASP A 39 21.33 5.84 -11.37
C ASP A 39 21.87 6.73 -10.23
N TYR A 40 22.23 6.10 -9.09
CA TYR A 40 22.82 6.72 -7.90
C TYR A 40 23.92 5.83 -7.33
N THR A 41 24.79 6.42 -6.49
CA THR A 41 25.87 5.71 -5.81
C THR A 41 25.48 5.42 -4.36
N PRO A 42 25.14 4.18 -4.00
CA PRO A 42 24.83 3.83 -2.62
C PRO A 42 26.07 3.70 -1.74
N SER A 43 25.92 3.91 -0.43
CA SER A 43 26.96 3.70 0.58
C SER A 43 26.91 2.30 1.19
N CYS A 44 26.15 1.38 0.63
CA CYS A 44 26.00 0.00 1.07
C CYS A 44 26.30 -0.99 -0.08
N ALA A 45 26.33 -2.28 0.20
CA ALA A 45 26.57 -3.32 -0.78
C ALA A 45 25.49 -3.32 -1.88
N VAL A 46 25.90 -3.62 -3.12
CA VAL A 46 25.00 -3.81 -4.27
C VAL A 46 25.25 -5.21 -4.82
N THR A 47 24.19 -5.96 -5.08
CA THR A 47 24.28 -7.35 -5.53
C THR A 47 23.15 -7.70 -6.51
N SER A 48 23.35 -8.79 -7.24
CA SER A 48 22.32 -9.51 -8.00
C SER A 48 22.14 -10.96 -7.49
N SER A 49 22.71 -11.28 -6.31
CA SER A 49 22.61 -12.58 -5.64
C SER A 49 21.61 -12.51 -4.48
N TYR A 50 20.67 -13.44 -4.43
CA TYR A 50 19.77 -13.58 -3.29
C TYR A 50 20.50 -14.01 -2.01
N ASP A 51 21.55 -14.86 -2.12
CA ASP A 51 22.35 -15.27 -0.96
C ASP A 51 23.01 -14.05 -0.29
N GLU A 52 23.57 -13.13 -1.08
CA GLU A 52 24.18 -11.90 -0.57
C GLU A 52 23.11 -10.93 -0.03
N LEU A 53 21.94 -10.82 -0.69
CA LEU A 53 20.82 -10.02 -0.17
C LEU A 53 20.42 -10.53 1.21
N PHE A 54 20.17 -11.83 1.34
CA PHE A 54 19.66 -12.42 2.57
C PHE A 54 20.71 -12.46 3.68
N SER A 55 21.98 -12.70 3.38
CA SER A 55 23.05 -12.65 4.40
C SER A 55 23.35 -11.22 4.87
N GLY A 56 23.09 -10.22 4.03
CA GLY A 56 23.44 -8.83 4.27
C GLY A 56 22.41 -7.99 5.04
N CYS A 57 21.24 -8.53 5.43
CA CYS A 57 20.17 -7.75 6.07
C CYS A 57 19.40 -8.52 7.15
N ASP A 58 18.61 -7.81 7.94
CA ASP A 58 17.70 -8.37 8.95
C ASP A 58 16.28 -8.56 8.38
N VAL A 59 15.87 -7.72 7.42
CA VAL A 59 14.57 -7.73 6.75
C VAL A 59 14.72 -7.24 5.31
N VAL A 60 13.95 -7.82 4.38
CA VAL A 60 13.91 -7.39 2.97
C VAL A 60 12.66 -6.57 2.71
N ILE A 61 12.81 -5.41 2.06
CA ILE A 61 11.71 -4.64 1.49
C ILE A 61 11.70 -4.86 -0.03
N ASP A 62 10.56 -5.33 -0.55
CA ASP A 62 10.34 -5.55 -1.98
C ASP A 62 9.35 -4.55 -2.58
N PHE A 63 9.81 -3.88 -3.65
CA PHE A 63 8.97 -3.07 -4.55
C PHE A 63 9.39 -3.31 -6.00
N THR A 64 9.33 -4.54 -6.42
CA THR A 64 9.64 -4.95 -7.79
C THR A 64 8.38 -5.06 -8.65
N ILE A 65 8.39 -5.99 -9.57
CA ILE A 65 7.25 -6.46 -10.33
C ILE A 65 6.86 -7.86 -9.83
N ARG A 66 5.69 -8.35 -10.25
CA ARG A 66 5.16 -9.66 -9.85
C ARG A 66 6.21 -10.78 -9.87
N ASP A 67 6.94 -10.93 -10.99
CA ASP A 67 7.88 -12.03 -11.16
C ASP A 67 9.10 -11.90 -10.23
N GLY A 68 9.55 -10.67 -9.94
CA GLY A 68 10.59 -10.39 -8.95
C GLY A 68 10.15 -10.79 -7.55
N ALA A 69 8.96 -10.36 -7.13
CA ALA A 69 8.41 -10.71 -5.82
C ALA A 69 8.20 -12.23 -5.67
N ILE A 70 7.71 -12.91 -6.72
CA ILE A 70 7.55 -14.37 -6.74
C ILE A 70 8.92 -15.06 -6.59
N SER A 71 9.95 -14.61 -7.30
CA SER A 71 11.30 -15.17 -7.21
C SER A 71 11.91 -14.98 -5.82
N LEU A 72 11.74 -13.79 -5.23
CA LEU A 72 12.15 -13.50 -3.86
C LEU A 72 11.47 -14.44 -2.85
N MET A 73 10.15 -14.59 -2.93
CA MET A 73 9.39 -15.46 -2.03
C MET A 73 9.78 -16.93 -2.17
N LYS A 74 9.99 -17.43 -3.40
CA LYS A 74 10.49 -18.80 -3.63
C LYS A 74 11.85 -19.03 -2.97
N PHE A 75 12.77 -18.08 -3.09
CA PHE A 75 14.07 -18.16 -2.42
C PHE A 75 13.92 -18.15 -0.89
N ALA A 76 13.06 -17.28 -0.36
CA ALA A 76 12.81 -17.14 1.07
C ALA A 76 12.26 -18.42 1.72
N LEU A 77 11.51 -19.26 1.00
CA LEU A 77 10.97 -20.53 1.53
C LEU A 77 12.06 -21.49 2.03
N SER A 78 13.26 -21.45 1.47
CA SER A 78 14.44 -22.22 1.91
C SER A 78 15.43 -21.41 2.74
N HIS A 79 15.29 -20.07 2.77
CA HIS A 79 16.15 -19.14 3.52
C HIS A 79 15.26 -18.16 4.30
N PRO A 80 14.57 -18.60 5.37
CA PRO A 80 13.59 -17.78 6.08
C PRO A 80 14.16 -16.45 6.57
N LYS A 81 13.51 -15.34 6.19
CA LYS A 81 13.84 -13.97 6.60
C LYS A 81 12.60 -13.10 6.52
N PRO A 82 12.40 -12.12 7.42
CA PRO A 82 11.27 -11.19 7.35
C PRO A 82 11.17 -10.48 6.00
N LEU A 83 9.97 -10.46 5.39
CA LEU A 83 9.69 -9.87 4.07
C LEU A 83 8.60 -8.80 4.17
N CYS A 84 8.91 -7.57 3.79
CA CYS A 84 7.94 -6.49 3.63
C CYS A 84 7.67 -6.27 2.14
N ILE A 85 6.54 -6.78 1.64
CA ILE A 85 6.22 -6.85 0.21
C ILE A 85 5.21 -5.77 -0.15
N GLY A 86 5.64 -4.79 -0.96
CA GLY A 86 4.82 -3.72 -1.53
C GLY A 86 4.48 -3.93 -3.00
N THR A 87 4.95 -5.01 -3.62
CA THR A 87 4.58 -5.37 -5.00
C THR A 87 3.11 -5.75 -5.07
N THR A 88 2.40 -5.16 -6.03
CA THR A 88 0.96 -5.36 -6.27
C THR A 88 0.69 -6.37 -7.38
N ALA A 89 -0.59 -6.76 -7.56
CA ALA A 89 -1.05 -7.65 -8.63
C ALA A 89 -0.29 -9.00 -8.69
N LEU A 90 -0.02 -9.60 -7.54
CA LEU A 90 0.76 -10.84 -7.42
C LEU A 90 0.09 -12.06 -8.06
N GLY A 91 -1.24 -12.05 -8.22
CA GLY A 91 -2.02 -13.16 -8.77
C GLY A 91 -2.06 -14.38 -7.82
N GLU A 92 -2.72 -15.43 -8.25
CA GLU A 92 -2.96 -16.63 -7.42
C GLU A 92 -1.66 -17.27 -6.89
N GLU A 93 -0.62 -17.34 -7.73
CA GLU A 93 0.69 -17.89 -7.33
C GLU A 93 1.32 -17.04 -6.22
N GLY A 94 1.30 -15.70 -6.38
CA GLY A 94 1.86 -14.81 -5.37
C GLY A 94 1.09 -14.86 -4.05
N GLU A 95 -0.24 -14.89 -4.09
CA GLU A 95 -1.09 -15.04 -2.91
C GLU A 95 -0.86 -16.37 -2.18
N ARG A 96 -0.62 -17.46 -2.92
CA ARG A 96 -0.23 -18.74 -2.33
C ARG A 96 1.13 -18.65 -1.64
N LEU A 97 2.13 -18.06 -2.31
CA LEU A 97 3.48 -17.90 -1.76
C LEU A 97 3.51 -17.00 -0.53
N LEU A 98 2.70 -15.93 -0.47
CA LEU A 98 2.56 -15.11 0.74
C LEU A 98 2.15 -15.95 1.95
N ARG A 99 1.15 -16.83 1.78
CA ARG A 99 0.70 -17.74 2.85
C ARG A 99 1.77 -18.76 3.23
N GLU A 100 2.43 -19.36 2.25
CA GLU A 100 3.52 -20.34 2.49
C GLU A 100 4.71 -19.72 3.22
N CYS A 101 5.11 -18.51 2.83
CA CYS A 101 6.16 -17.74 3.51
C CYS A 101 5.71 -17.35 4.93
N GLY A 102 4.48 -16.84 5.10
CA GLY A 102 3.93 -16.48 6.40
C GLY A 102 3.90 -17.65 7.39
N ALA A 103 3.75 -18.88 6.94
CA ALA A 103 3.84 -20.07 7.78
C ALA A 103 5.28 -20.34 8.31
N LYS A 104 6.32 -19.75 7.70
CA LYS A 104 7.73 -20.00 8.04
C LYS A 104 8.45 -18.78 8.61
N MET A 105 8.02 -17.58 8.26
CA MET A 105 8.68 -16.32 8.62
C MET A 105 7.68 -15.18 8.71
N PRO A 106 8.03 -14.03 9.34
CA PRO A 106 7.17 -12.85 9.29
C PRO A 106 7.10 -12.29 7.86
N VAL A 107 5.89 -12.13 7.33
CA VAL A 107 5.65 -11.51 6.03
C VAL A 107 4.60 -10.42 6.19
N LEU A 108 4.90 -9.19 5.78
CA LEU A 108 3.91 -8.14 5.66
C LEU A 108 3.66 -7.85 4.18
N HIS A 109 2.41 -7.94 3.76
CA HIS A 109 1.99 -7.55 2.42
C HIS A 109 0.97 -6.41 2.47
N ALA A 110 1.22 -5.35 1.72
CA ALA A 110 0.26 -4.28 1.54
C ALA A 110 0.36 -3.68 0.14
N THR A 111 -0.78 -3.51 -0.52
CA THR A 111 -0.87 -2.85 -1.84
C THR A 111 -0.69 -1.33 -1.75
N ASN A 112 -0.78 -0.77 -0.54
CA ASN A 112 -0.50 0.62 -0.24
C ASN A 112 0.19 0.72 1.13
N MET A 113 1.43 1.20 1.16
CA MET A 113 2.24 1.34 2.38
C MET A 113 2.05 2.69 3.09
N SER A 114 1.06 3.51 2.68
CA SER A 114 0.75 4.75 3.39
C SER A 114 0.02 4.47 4.70
N LEU A 115 0.65 4.82 5.82
CA LEU A 115 0.04 4.68 7.15
C LEU A 115 -1.23 5.53 7.28
N GLY A 116 -1.24 6.72 6.67
CA GLY A 116 -2.42 7.58 6.65
C GLY A 116 -3.60 6.97 5.90
N VAL A 117 -3.35 6.23 4.81
CA VAL A 117 -4.40 5.50 4.07
C VAL A 117 -4.95 4.34 4.90
N ALA A 118 -4.12 3.60 5.62
CA ALA A 118 -4.58 2.53 6.50
C ALA A 118 -5.52 3.06 7.59
N VAL A 119 -5.12 4.14 8.27
CA VAL A 119 -5.99 4.82 9.26
C VAL A 119 -7.28 5.33 8.60
N LEU A 120 -7.18 5.95 7.42
CA LEU A 120 -8.35 6.44 6.70
C LEU A 120 -9.35 5.32 6.39
N ASN A 121 -8.89 4.14 5.96
CA ASN A 121 -9.77 2.98 5.72
C ASN A 121 -10.57 2.58 6.97
N LYS A 122 -9.94 2.58 8.15
CA LYS A 122 -10.63 2.27 9.42
C LYS A 122 -11.66 3.34 9.80
N LEU A 123 -11.29 4.61 9.65
CA LEU A 123 -12.20 5.73 9.91
C LEU A 123 -13.40 5.71 8.96
N VAL A 124 -13.18 5.40 7.68
CA VAL A 124 -14.26 5.25 6.69
C VAL A 124 -15.19 4.10 7.05
N ALA A 125 -14.66 2.94 7.44
CA ALA A 125 -15.47 1.81 7.86
C ALA A 125 -16.30 2.15 9.11
N LEU A 126 -15.70 2.84 10.09
CA LEU A 126 -16.41 3.30 11.29
C LEU A 126 -17.52 4.28 10.95
N ALA A 127 -17.21 5.35 10.18
CA ALA A 127 -18.17 6.37 9.79
C ALA A 127 -19.31 5.76 8.96
N SER A 128 -18.99 4.92 7.98
CA SER A 128 -19.97 4.27 7.10
C SER A 128 -20.97 3.39 7.85
N ARG A 129 -20.50 2.67 8.86
CA ARG A 129 -21.35 1.85 9.72
C ARG A 129 -22.24 2.70 10.64
N SER A 130 -21.67 3.78 11.19
CA SER A 130 -22.38 4.63 12.17
C SER A 130 -23.36 5.60 11.51
N LEU A 131 -23.06 6.06 10.30
CA LEU A 131 -23.85 7.03 9.52
C LEU A 131 -24.52 6.32 8.33
N ARG A 132 -25.26 5.24 8.60
CA ARG A 132 -25.83 4.40 7.55
C ARG A 132 -26.84 5.13 6.65
N ASP A 133 -27.53 6.10 7.20
CA ASP A 133 -28.53 6.88 6.46
C ASP A 133 -27.93 8.07 5.69
N PHE A 134 -26.63 8.34 5.85
CA PHE A 134 -25.92 9.38 5.10
C PHE A 134 -25.47 8.85 3.73
N ASP A 135 -25.52 9.71 2.74
CA ASP A 135 -25.00 9.45 1.40
C ASP A 135 -23.47 9.34 1.41
N CYS A 136 -22.92 8.33 0.77
CA CYS A 136 -21.47 8.12 0.71
C CYS A 136 -20.93 8.48 -0.67
N GLU A 137 -20.03 9.46 -0.72
CA GLU A 137 -19.38 9.94 -1.94
C GLU A 137 -17.87 9.94 -1.78
N ILE A 138 -17.15 9.42 -2.75
CA ILE A 138 -15.70 9.34 -2.75
C ILE A 138 -15.16 10.11 -3.95
N LEU A 139 -14.24 11.03 -3.69
CA LEU A 139 -13.53 11.79 -4.72
C LEU A 139 -12.03 11.55 -4.61
N GLU A 140 -11.39 11.14 -5.71
CA GLU A 140 -9.94 10.99 -5.77
C GLU A 140 -9.33 11.88 -6.85
N MET A 141 -8.13 12.37 -6.56
CA MET A 141 -7.37 13.23 -7.48
C MET A 141 -5.95 12.70 -7.63
N HIS A 142 -5.48 12.59 -8.87
CA HIS A 142 -4.11 12.23 -9.19
C HIS A 142 -3.57 13.02 -10.38
N HIS A 143 -2.27 12.92 -10.58
CA HIS A 143 -1.56 13.55 -11.69
C HIS A 143 -2.10 13.09 -13.06
N ARG A 144 -1.91 13.93 -14.08
CA ARG A 144 -2.38 13.70 -15.47
C ARG A 144 -1.90 12.39 -16.11
N HIS A 145 -0.81 11.81 -15.61
CA HIS A 145 -0.19 10.60 -16.17
C HIS A 145 -0.71 9.29 -15.55
N LYS A 146 -1.62 9.34 -14.58
CA LYS A 146 -2.21 8.14 -13.97
C LYS A 146 -3.19 7.50 -14.95
N LYS A 147 -2.96 6.22 -15.26
CA LYS A 147 -3.70 5.49 -16.31
C LYS A 147 -5.00 4.86 -15.82
N ASP A 148 -5.00 4.37 -14.58
CA ASP A 148 -6.18 3.75 -13.96
C ASP A 148 -7.08 4.82 -13.31
N ALA A 149 -8.39 4.61 -13.40
CA ALA A 149 -9.45 5.37 -12.71
C ALA A 149 -10.66 4.45 -12.46
N PRO A 150 -11.20 4.43 -11.23
CA PRO A 150 -10.66 5.03 -10.00
C PRO A 150 -9.32 4.42 -9.56
N SER A 151 -8.60 5.12 -8.66
CA SER A 151 -7.34 4.62 -8.09
C SER A 151 -7.59 3.41 -7.18
N GLY A 152 -6.58 2.53 -7.03
CA GLY A 152 -6.67 1.39 -6.11
C GLY A 152 -7.01 1.80 -4.68
N THR A 153 -6.49 2.94 -4.19
CA THR A 153 -6.84 3.49 -2.87
C THR A 153 -8.31 3.90 -2.78
N ALA A 154 -8.85 4.57 -3.79
CA ALA A 154 -10.27 4.93 -3.81
C ALA A 154 -11.17 3.69 -3.82
N MET A 155 -10.77 2.66 -4.56
CA MET A 155 -11.50 1.38 -4.56
C MET A 155 -11.44 0.68 -3.20
N SER A 156 -10.30 0.69 -2.51
CA SER A 156 -10.14 0.17 -1.15
C SER A 156 -11.03 0.91 -0.14
N LEU A 157 -11.10 2.25 -0.22
CA LEU A 157 -11.98 3.07 0.61
C LEU A 157 -13.47 2.77 0.35
N ALA A 158 -13.84 2.61 -0.92
CA ALA A 158 -15.21 2.25 -1.31
C ALA A 158 -15.60 0.85 -0.82
N GLU A 159 -14.69 -0.12 -0.92
CA GLU A 159 -14.90 -1.47 -0.39
C GLU A 159 -15.07 -1.45 1.14
N SER A 160 -14.24 -0.68 1.84
CA SER A 160 -14.37 -0.49 3.30
C SER A 160 -15.73 0.12 3.67
N ALA A 161 -16.20 1.10 2.90
CA ALA A 161 -17.50 1.73 3.12
C ALA A 161 -18.66 0.75 2.84
N ALA A 162 -18.61 0.01 1.73
CA ALA A 162 -19.64 -0.95 1.34
C ALA A 162 -19.72 -2.11 2.34
N SER A 163 -18.58 -2.73 2.64
CA SER A 163 -18.50 -3.86 3.59
C SER A 163 -19.01 -3.47 4.98
N ALA A 164 -18.70 -2.25 5.46
CA ALA A 164 -19.19 -1.75 6.75
C ALA A 164 -20.70 -1.55 6.80
N ARG A 165 -21.37 -1.44 5.64
CA ARG A 165 -22.81 -1.40 5.47
C ARG A 165 -23.45 -2.77 5.17
N GLY A 166 -22.63 -3.82 5.03
CA GLY A 166 -23.08 -5.15 4.60
C GLY A 166 -23.54 -5.17 3.14
N LEU A 167 -22.97 -4.29 2.30
CA LEU A 167 -23.28 -4.15 0.88
C LEU A 167 -22.12 -4.72 0.03
N SER A 168 -22.45 -5.19 -1.16
CA SER A 168 -21.46 -5.52 -2.20
C SER A 168 -21.14 -4.25 -3.00
N LEU A 169 -19.88 -3.83 -2.99
CA LEU A 169 -19.47 -2.64 -3.77
C LEU A 169 -19.82 -2.76 -5.25
N LYS A 170 -19.77 -3.96 -5.81
CA LYS A 170 -20.11 -4.22 -7.22
C LYS A 170 -21.52 -3.78 -7.56
N ASP A 171 -22.46 -3.93 -6.61
CA ASP A 171 -23.88 -3.70 -6.84
C ASP A 171 -24.31 -2.24 -6.57
N VAL A 172 -23.53 -1.52 -5.73
CA VAL A 172 -23.88 -0.16 -5.28
C VAL A 172 -22.96 0.94 -5.79
N ARG A 173 -21.88 0.59 -6.52
CA ARG A 173 -20.91 1.57 -7.00
C ARG A 173 -21.43 2.37 -8.19
N VAL A 174 -21.31 3.69 -8.09
CA VAL A 174 -21.51 4.64 -9.18
C VAL A 174 -20.18 5.31 -9.54
N SER A 175 -19.84 5.36 -10.83
CA SER A 175 -18.58 5.94 -11.32
C SER A 175 -18.85 6.97 -12.42
N GLY A 176 -19.42 8.06 -12.05
CA GLY A 176 -19.80 9.18 -12.92
C GLY A 176 -21.29 9.44 -12.92
N ARG A 177 -21.65 10.72 -13.07
CA ARG A 177 -23.01 11.20 -13.27
C ARG A 177 -22.98 12.25 -14.37
N ASP A 178 -23.80 12.08 -15.40
CA ASP A 178 -23.88 12.99 -16.55
C ASP A 178 -25.33 13.08 -17.05
N GLY A 179 -25.80 14.27 -17.37
CA GLY A 179 -27.17 14.53 -17.83
C GLY A 179 -28.25 14.40 -16.78
N LEU A 180 -29.45 14.01 -17.20
CA LEU A 180 -30.61 13.80 -16.32
C LEU A 180 -30.56 12.38 -15.73
N ILE A 181 -29.96 12.25 -14.54
CA ILE A 181 -29.70 10.96 -13.89
C ILE A 181 -30.80 10.53 -12.91
N GLY A 182 -31.81 11.38 -12.65
CA GLY A 182 -32.79 11.15 -11.58
C GLY A 182 -32.23 11.44 -10.19
N GLU A 183 -32.99 11.07 -9.17
CA GLU A 183 -32.55 11.18 -7.78
C GLU A 183 -31.51 10.11 -7.46
N ARG A 184 -30.63 10.42 -6.50
CA ARG A 184 -29.62 9.50 -5.99
C ARG A 184 -30.27 8.29 -5.29
N GLY A 185 -29.81 7.09 -5.58
CA GLY A 185 -30.23 5.89 -4.86
C GLY A 185 -29.68 5.84 -3.43
N LYS A 186 -30.46 5.33 -2.48
CA LYS A 186 -30.14 5.33 -1.05
C LYS A 186 -28.80 4.63 -0.73
N ASP A 187 -28.52 3.51 -1.35
CA ASP A 187 -27.33 2.68 -1.05
C ASP A 187 -26.16 2.94 -2.01
N GLU A 188 -26.26 3.91 -2.90
CA GLU A 188 -25.17 4.26 -3.80
C GLU A 188 -23.90 4.64 -3.04
N ILE A 189 -22.76 4.17 -3.54
CA ILE A 189 -21.43 4.62 -3.16
C ILE A 189 -20.74 5.13 -4.41
N ALA A 190 -20.64 6.44 -4.55
CA ALA A 190 -20.02 7.03 -5.72
C ALA A 190 -18.50 7.10 -5.57
N VAL A 191 -17.79 6.83 -6.68
CA VAL A 191 -16.34 6.94 -6.74
C VAL A 191 -15.95 7.75 -7.97
N MET A 192 -15.63 9.02 -7.74
CA MET A 192 -15.29 9.99 -8.77
C MET A 192 -13.78 10.21 -8.86
N SER A 193 -13.29 10.44 -10.07
CA SER A 193 -11.86 10.57 -10.33
C SER A 193 -11.53 11.87 -11.07
N LEU A 194 -10.59 12.66 -10.53
CA LEU A 194 -10.02 13.80 -11.22
C LEU A 194 -8.56 13.54 -11.62
N ARG A 195 -8.14 14.09 -12.74
CA ARG A 195 -6.76 14.02 -13.24
C ARG A 195 -6.27 15.43 -13.58
N GLY A 196 -5.12 15.82 -13.00
CA GLY A 196 -4.55 17.15 -13.25
C GLY A 196 -3.16 17.31 -12.64
N GLY A 197 -2.36 18.17 -13.28
CA GLY A 197 -1.04 18.54 -12.78
C GLY A 197 -0.16 17.36 -12.39
N ASP A 198 0.50 17.53 -11.25
CA ASP A 198 1.45 16.60 -10.62
C ASP A 198 0.93 16.02 -9.28
N ILE A 199 -0.37 16.11 -9.02
CA ILE A 199 -1.01 15.63 -7.77
C ILE A 199 -0.58 14.20 -7.49
N VAL A 200 0.09 13.98 -6.36
CA VAL A 200 0.59 12.65 -5.96
C VAL A 200 -0.56 11.71 -5.62
N GLY A 201 -1.56 12.21 -4.89
CA GLY A 201 -2.78 11.50 -4.58
C GLY A 201 -3.55 12.21 -3.47
N ARG A 202 -4.83 12.51 -3.72
CA ARG A 202 -5.77 13.02 -2.72
C ARG A 202 -7.04 12.19 -2.77
N HIS A 203 -7.56 11.87 -1.61
CA HIS A 203 -8.78 11.08 -1.45
C HIS A 203 -9.66 11.76 -0.41
N THR A 204 -10.90 12.02 -0.76
CA THR A 204 -11.95 12.52 0.13
C THR A 204 -13.07 11.50 0.17
N VAL A 205 -13.47 11.09 1.37
CA VAL A 205 -14.68 10.29 1.58
C VAL A 205 -15.65 11.14 2.40
N GLY A 206 -16.75 11.52 1.77
CA GLY A 206 -17.81 12.32 2.39
C GLY A 206 -19.01 11.45 2.76
N PHE A 207 -19.62 11.77 3.90
CA PHE A 207 -20.88 11.24 4.37
C PHE A 207 -21.82 12.44 4.56
N TYR A 208 -22.87 12.52 3.74
CA TYR A 208 -23.74 13.69 3.61
C TYR A 208 -25.15 13.36 4.11
N GLY A 209 -25.58 14.01 5.18
CA GLY A 209 -26.90 13.92 5.76
C GLY A 209 -27.69 15.20 5.55
N GLU A 210 -28.97 15.24 6.00
CA GLU A 210 -29.75 16.46 6.01
C GLU A 210 -29.24 17.41 7.10
N GLY A 211 -28.79 18.59 6.70
CA GLY A 211 -28.32 19.65 7.61
C GLY A 211 -26.89 19.52 8.10
N GLU A 212 -26.21 18.39 7.85
CA GLU A 212 -24.82 18.19 8.22
C GLU A 212 -24.09 17.21 7.28
N PHE A 213 -22.77 17.26 7.26
CA PHE A 213 -21.93 16.27 6.61
C PHE A 213 -20.58 16.16 7.31
N ILE A 214 -19.90 15.04 7.09
CA ILE A 214 -18.51 14.82 7.52
C ILE A 214 -17.66 14.38 6.34
N GLU A 215 -16.45 14.92 6.22
CA GLU A 215 -15.47 14.53 5.20
C GLU A 215 -14.19 14.04 5.85
N LEU A 216 -13.72 12.88 5.41
CA LEU A 216 -12.46 12.28 5.78
C LEU A 216 -11.49 12.44 4.63
N ASN A 217 -10.37 13.13 4.85
CA ASN A 217 -9.43 13.49 3.80
C ASN A 217 -8.04 12.91 4.04
N HIS A 218 -7.42 12.39 2.98
CA HIS A 218 -6.00 12.05 2.93
C HIS A 218 -5.35 12.70 1.72
N THR A 219 -4.21 13.35 1.91
CA THR A 219 -3.42 13.94 0.83
C THR A 219 -1.97 13.47 0.94
N ALA A 220 -1.49 12.76 -0.06
CA ALA A 220 -0.07 12.48 -0.23
C ALA A 220 0.59 13.67 -0.94
N THR A 221 1.52 14.33 -0.27
CA THR A 221 2.31 15.45 -0.84
C THR A 221 3.61 14.98 -1.47
N SER A 222 4.03 13.74 -1.17
CA SER A 222 5.24 13.13 -1.71
C SER A 222 5.07 11.61 -1.76
N ARG A 223 5.67 10.96 -2.76
CA ARG A 223 5.78 9.49 -2.81
C ARG A 223 6.64 8.90 -1.69
N ALA A 224 7.47 9.72 -1.04
CA ALA A 224 8.23 9.32 0.15
C ALA A 224 7.34 8.80 1.30
N THR A 225 6.06 9.15 1.33
CA THR A 225 5.11 8.61 2.32
C THR A 225 5.02 7.08 2.25
N PHE A 226 5.02 6.50 1.03
CA PHE A 226 4.98 5.04 0.84
C PHE A 226 6.30 4.38 1.26
N ALA A 227 7.45 5.01 0.93
CA ALA A 227 8.76 4.52 1.33
C ALA A 227 8.94 4.54 2.85
N ARG A 228 8.56 5.64 3.51
CA ARG A 228 8.60 5.75 4.98
C ARG A 228 7.67 4.75 5.67
N GLY A 229 6.49 4.53 5.10
CA GLY A 229 5.57 3.51 5.61
C GLY A 229 6.15 2.10 5.50
N ALA A 230 6.75 1.75 4.36
CA ALA A 230 7.42 0.47 4.17
C ALA A 230 8.61 0.27 5.11
N ILE A 231 9.43 1.30 5.34
CA ILE A 231 10.53 1.26 6.30
C ILE A 231 10.00 1.02 7.72
N LYS A 232 8.96 1.76 8.14
CA LYS A 232 8.35 1.58 9.46
C LYS A 232 7.76 0.18 9.62
N ALA A 233 7.08 -0.32 8.59
CA ALA A 233 6.54 -1.68 8.57
C ALA A 233 7.66 -2.74 8.66
N ALA A 234 8.77 -2.57 7.93
CA ALA A 234 9.91 -3.47 7.97
C ALA A 234 10.60 -3.49 9.33
N VAL A 235 10.78 -2.33 9.96
CA VAL A 235 11.35 -2.23 11.32
C VAL A 235 10.47 -2.95 12.33
N TRP A 236 9.15 -2.75 12.28
CA TRP A 236 8.20 -3.46 13.12
C TRP A 236 8.22 -4.98 12.87
N LEU A 237 8.23 -5.38 11.58
CA LEU A 237 8.18 -6.77 11.14
C LEU A 237 9.41 -7.58 11.61
N ALA A 238 10.58 -6.95 11.71
CA ALA A 238 11.83 -7.62 12.10
C ALA A 238 11.79 -8.29 13.49
N SER A 239 10.83 -7.90 14.33
CA SER A 239 10.64 -8.45 15.68
C SER A 239 9.40 -9.35 15.80
N GLN A 240 8.67 -9.61 14.72
CA GLN A 240 7.46 -10.42 14.76
C GLN A 240 7.77 -11.92 14.62
N ASN A 241 6.85 -12.75 15.09
CA ASN A 241 6.86 -14.19 14.84
C ASN A 241 6.44 -14.49 13.39
N SER A 242 6.61 -15.76 12.97
CA SER A 242 6.07 -16.22 11.68
C SER A 242 4.58 -15.89 11.59
N GLY A 243 4.16 -15.33 10.47
CA GLY A 243 2.79 -14.88 10.23
C GLY A 243 2.69 -14.07 8.96
N LEU A 244 1.47 -13.97 8.43
CA LEU A 244 1.14 -13.03 7.35
C LEU A 244 0.44 -11.81 7.97
N TYR A 245 1.07 -10.67 7.83
CA TYR A 245 0.67 -9.41 8.44
C TYR A 245 0.25 -8.38 7.39
N SER A 246 -0.57 -7.45 7.82
CA SER A 246 -0.99 -6.27 7.08
C SER A 246 -0.36 -4.99 7.65
N ILE A 247 -0.59 -3.87 7.00
CA ILE A 247 -0.20 -2.56 7.52
C ILE A 247 -1.01 -2.19 8.77
N ASP A 248 -2.24 -2.71 8.89
CA ASP A 248 -3.11 -2.51 10.05
C ASP A 248 -2.50 -3.14 11.30
N ASP A 249 -1.96 -4.37 11.18
CA ASP A 249 -1.26 -5.05 12.27
C ASP A 249 -0.03 -4.25 12.74
N CYS A 250 0.72 -3.67 11.80
CA CYS A 250 1.86 -2.80 12.11
C CYS A 250 1.44 -1.54 12.89
N LEU A 251 0.21 -1.05 12.69
CA LEU A 251 -0.33 0.11 13.39
C LEU A 251 -1.10 -0.25 14.66
N GLY A 252 -1.43 -1.51 14.88
CA GLY A 252 -2.24 -1.97 16.01
C GLY A 252 -3.71 -1.52 15.93
N ILE A 253 -4.31 -1.48 14.71
CA ILE A 253 -5.67 -0.99 14.44
C ILE A 253 -6.55 -1.99 13.71
#